data_5160a8699bbf819ee86b2f118867dd5e
#
_entry.id   5160a8699bbf819ee86b2f118867dd5e
#
_cell.length_a   1.000
_cell.length_b   1.000
_cell.length_c   1.000
_cell.angle_alpha   90.00
_cell.angle_beta   90.00
_cell.angle_gamma   90.00
#
_symmetry.space_group_name_H-M   'P 1'
#
loop_
_entity.id
_entity.type
_entity.pdbx_description
1 polymer ?
#
loop_
_entity_poly.entity_id
_entity_poly.type
_entity_poly.pdbx_seq_one_letter_code
_entity_poly.pdbx_strand_id
1 'polypeptide(L)'
;MFKKLLALSLSIVLCLSLCGCGYEYFDLNLEGTYTRDLAGTELNVYNWGEYISDGSEGCMDVNREFERLTGIKVNYTTFESNETMYSQLKNGGVSYDIIIPSDYMIARLKSEDMLTKIDTSKLSNYKYIDEQYKGLFFDETQEYTVPYNVGMVGIIYNSALISEPEHSWNALWSEDYRNMSLNFNNPRDGFMTAQKLLGYSVNSTNLKEWDKACEKLKQGKDVLQSYVMDEIYGKLETGEAAIGPYYAGDYLVMYDVNDDLRFFYPEEGTNIFIDSICVPKCVKNYEAALAYINFLLEPDIALANAEYIGYASPHTAVVNNPDYCYYQNEILYPKQEDMPSTEYYHDIPESVRMHYENLWLDLKLY
;
A
#
# COMPACT_ATOMS: atom_id res chain seq x y z
N MET A 1 -43.52 -26.56 67.86
CA MET A 1 -42.75 -27.10 66.75
C MET A 1 -43.27 -26.46 65.45
N PHE A 2 -42.81 -25.27 65.13
CA PHE A 2 -43.13 -24.61 63.86
C PHE A 2 -41.86 -23.93 63.35
N LYS A 3 -41.32 -24.43 62.26
CA LYS A 3 -40.21 -23.83 61.52
C LYS A 3 -40.76 -22.66 60.75
N LYS A 4 -40.33 -21.46 61.04
CA LYS A 4 -40.55 -20.29 60.19
C LYS A 4 -39.50 -20.31 59.09
N LEU A 5 -39.94 -20.51 57.84
CA LEU A 5 -39.17 -20.25 56.67
C LEU A 5 -39.08 -18.73 56.48
N LEU A 6 -37.87 -18.21 56.53
CA LEU A 6 -37.56 -16.85 56.15
C LEU A 6 -37.27 -16.86 54.62
N ALA A 7 -38.20 -16.35 53.83
CA ALA A 7 -37.95 -16.13 52.40
C ALA A 7 -37.04 -14.93 52.22
N LEU A 8 -35.79 -15.19 51.91
CA LEU A 8 -34.83 -14.18 51.52
C LEU A 8 -35.02 -13.91 50.00
N SER A 9 -35.70 -12.81 49.69
CA SER A 9 -35.80 -12.34 48.31
C SER A 9 -34.47 -11.78 47.85
N LEU A 10 -33.71 -12.59 47.16
CA LEU A 10 -32.46 -12.17 46.52
C LEU A 10 -32.84 -11.44 45.23
N SER A 11 -32.93 -10.12 45.28
CA SER A 11 -33.03 -9.27 44.08
C SER A 11 -31.70 -9.35 43.35
N ILE A 12 -31.63 -10.23 42.38
CA ILE A 12 -30.53 -10.22 41.39
C ILE A 12 -30.80 -9.02 40.49
N VAL A 13 -30.12 -7.92 40.83
CA VAL A 13 -29.94 -6.81 39.90
C VAL A 13 -29.00 -7.33 38.82
N LEU A 14 -29.59 -7.80 37.72
CA LEU A 14 -28.88 -8.12 36.48
C LEU A 14 -28.45 -6.76 35.89
N CYS A 15 -27.26 -6.27 36.29
CA CYS A 15 -26.57 -5.26 35.51
C CYS A 15 -26.22 -5.90 34.17
N LEU A 16 -27.13 -5.78 33.22
CA LEU A 16 -26.81 -5.87 31.82
C LEU A 16 -25.86 -4.69 31.53
N SER A 17 -24.57 -4.90 31.77
CA SER A 17 -23.53 -4.14 31.10
C SER A 17 -23.69 -4.49 29.61
N LEU A 18 -24.44 -3.66 28.91
CA LEU A 18 -24.31 -3.50 27.48
C LEU A 18 -22.88 -2.97 27.27
N CYS A 19 -21.90 -3.89 27.22
CA CYS A 19 -20.67 -3.64 26.48
C CYS A 19 -21.12 -3.48 25.02
N GLY A 20 -21.62 -2.30 24.69
CA GLY A 20 -21.60 -1.85 23.32
C GLY A 20 -20.12 -1.78 22.97
N CYS A 21 -19.64 -2.68 22.11
CA CYS A 21 -18.42 -2.44 21.35
C CYS A 21 -18.71 -1.24 20.45
N GLY A 22 -18.76 -0.05 21.03
CA GLY A 22 -18.85 1.20 20.30
C GLY A 22 -17.43 1.63 20.02
N TYR A 23 -17.14 1.94 18.77
CA TYR A 23 -15.90 2.60 18.41
C TYR A 23 -15.76 3.89 19.23
N GLU A 24 -14.61 4.07 19.88
CA GLU A 24 -14.28 5.30 20.63
C GLU A 24 -13.63 6.29 19.66
N TYR A 25 -14.27 7.43 19.48
CA TYR A 25 -13.77 8.46 18.58
C TYR A 25 -12.58 9.20 19.17
N PHE A 26 -11.63 9.55 18.32
CA PHE A 26 -10.42 10.26 18.70
C PHE A 26 -10.67 11.77 18.85
N ASP A 27 -9.94 12.40 19.76
CA ASP A 27 -9.93 13.88 19.88
C ASP A 27 -8.89 14.43 18.90
N LEU A 28 -9.36 14.86 17.73
CA LEU A 28 -8.52 15.24 16.60
C LEU A 28 -8.21 16.76 16.64
N ASN A 29 -6.95 17.09 16.47
CA ASN A 29 -6.52 18.46 16.24
C ASN A 29 -6.51 18.78 14.74
N LEU A 30 -7.67 19.23 14.22
CA LEU A 30 -7.85 19.46 12.79
C LEU A 30 -7.48 20.90 12.42
N GLU A 31 -6.76 21.08 11.33
CA GLU A 31 -6.43 22.39 10.76
C GLU A 31 -7.43 22.83 9.67
N GLY A 32 -8.04 21.87 8.98
CA GLY A 32 -9.06 22.12 7.97
C GLY A 32 -10.44 22.37 8.58
N THR A 33 -11.34 22.90 7.76
CA THR A 33 -12.75 23.09 8.12
C THR A 33 -13.60 22.03 7.43
N TYR A 34 -14.33 21.24 8.23
CA TYR A 34 -15.20 20.18 7.74
C TYR A 34 -16.64 20.52 8.07
N THR A 35 -17.43 20.77 7.01
CA THR A 35 -18.85 21.15 7.16
C THR A 35 -19.74 19.92 6.90
N ARG A 36 -20.99 20.03 7.31
CA ARG A 36 -22.02 19.00 7.06
C ARG A 36 -22.92 19.32 5.85
N ASP A 37 -22.48 20.24 4.98
CA ASP A 37 -23.28 20.69 3.82
C ASP A 37 -23.56 19.55 2.83
N LEU A 38 -22.68 18.54 2.78
CA LEU A 38 -22.82 17.33 1.97
C LEU A 38 -23.29 16.12 2.78
N ALA A 39 -23.78 16.30 4.01
CA ALA A 39 -24.23 15.20 4.85
C ALA A 39 -25.35 14.40 4.17
N GLY A 40 -25.27 13.06 4.28
CA GLY A 40 -26.20 12.12 3.64
C GLY A 40 -25.83 11.77 2.19
N THR A 41 -24.74 12.33 1.64
CA THR A 41 -24.17 11.88 0.36
C THR A 41 -23.20 10.71 0.59
N GLU A 42 -22.78 10.07 -0.50
CA GLU A 42 -21.84 8.95 -0.48
C GLU A 42 -20.57 9.33 -1.23
N LEU A 43 -19.44 8.78 -0.77
CA LEU A 43 -18.12 8.85 -1.40
C LEU A 43 -17.61 7.43 -1.65
N ASN A 44 -17.30 7.10 -2.89
CA ASN A 44 -16.81 5.78 -3.27
C ASN A 44 -15.29 5.83 -3.42
N VAL A 45 -14.58 5.14 -2.52
CA VAL A 45 -13.11 5.05 -2.47
C VAL A 45 -12.66 3.66 -2.93
N TYR A 46 -11.69 3.60 -3.84
CA TYR A 46 -11.10 2.37 -4.33
C TYR A 46 -9.59 2.41 -4.11
N ASN A 47 -9.10 1.59 -3.20
CA ASN A 47 -7.73 1.62 -2.70
C ASN A 47 -7.13 0.20 -2.63
N TRP A 48 -5.90 0.09 -2.24
CA TRP A 48 -5.25 -1.19 -1.92
C TRP A 48 -5.83 -1.80 -0.63
N GLY A 49 -5.62 -3.10 -0.42
CA GLY A 49 -5.77 -3.72 0.89
C GLY A 49 -4.76 -3.16 1.90
N GLU A 50 -5.08 -3.20 3.19
CA GLU A 50 -4.22 -2.75 4.30
C GLU A 50 -3.60 -1.34 4.13
N TYR A 51 -4.31 -0.43 3.45
CA TYR A 51 -3.75 0.85 2.97
C TYR A 51 -4.49 2.08 3.52
N ILE A 52 -5.17 1.91 4.65
CA ILE A 52 -5.79 2.96 5.47
C ILE A 52 -6.01 2.43 6.88
N SER A 53 -5.81 3.25 7.90
CA SER A 53 -6.13 2.87 9.28
C SER A 53 -7.64 2.68 9.44
N ASP A 54 -8.05 1.47 9.80
CA ASP A 54 -9.44 0.97 9.68
C ASP A 54 -10.12 0.70 11.03
N GLY A 55 -9.44 1.02 12.13
CA GLY A 55 -9.93 0.81 13.50
C GLY A 55 -9.63 -0.58 14.06
N SER A 56 -8.92 -1.44 13.34
CA SER A 56 -8.45 -2.72 13.86
C SER A 56 -7.41 -2.50 14.97
N GLU A 57 -7.29 -3.44 15.89
CA GLU A 57 -6.30 -3.45 16.96
C GLU A 57 -6.26 -2.18 17.85
N GLY A 58 -7.33 -1.38 17.82
CA GLY A 58 -7.43 -0.13 18.57
C GLY A 58 -6.86 1.09 17.86
N CYS A 59 -6.47 0.94 16.59
CA CYS A 59 -6.10 2.05 15.72
C CYS A 59 -7.30 2.95 15.40
N MET A 60 -7.02 4.12 14.85
CA MET A 60 -8.04 5.04 14.38
C MET A 60 -8.75 4.47 13.13
N ASP A 61 -10.08 4.47 13.12
CA ASP A 61 -10.85 4.27 11.87
C ASP A 61 -11.00 5.61 11.15
N VAL A 62 -10.11 5.86 10.21
CA VAL A 62 -10.02 7.12 9.47
C VAL A 62 -11.29 7.42 8.69
N ASN A 63 -11.90 6.41 8.05
CA ASN A 63 -13.14 6.59 7.32
C ASN A 63 -14.29 6.98 8.25
N ARG A 64 -14.37 6.35 9.40
CA ARG A 64 -15.42 6.61 10.40
C ARG A 64 -15.28 7.99 11.04
N GLU A 65 -14.06 8.46 11.27
CA GLU A 65 -13.82 9.83 11.73
C GLU A 65 -14.26 10.86 10.68
N PHE A 66 -13.98 10.64 9.40
CA PHE A 66 -14.47 11.49 8.32
C PHE A 66 -16.00 11.50 8.26
N GLU A 67 -16.66 10.35 8.34
CA GLU A 67 -18.11 10.23 8.35
C GLU A 67 -18.73 10.98 9.55
N ARG A 68 -18.12 10.87 10.72
CA ARG A 68 -18.55 11.58 11.94
C ARG A 68 -18.55 13.10 11.75
N LEU A 69 -17.47 13.62 11.16
CA LEU A 69 -17.29 15.06 10.97
C LEU A 69 -18.22 15.63 9.91
N THR A 70 -18.29 14.97 8.77
CA THR A 70 -18.93 15.49 7.56
C THR A 70 -20.36 14.99 7.35
N GLY A 71 -20.69 13.82 7.89
CA GLY A 71 -21.95 13.12 7.58
C GLY A 71 -21.98 12.51 6.17
N ILE A 72 -20.86 12.50 5.45
CA ILE A 72 -20.69 11.82 4.16
C ILE A 72 -20.37 10.37 4.45
N LYS A 73 -21.10 9.43 3.84
CA LYS A 73 -20.83 7.99 3.99
C LYS A 73 -19.70 7.57 3.06
N VAL A 74 -18.68 6.88 3.57
CA VAL A 74 -17.58 6.32 2.79
C VAL A 74 -17.87 4.87 2.42
N ASN A 75 -17.97 4.59 1.14
CA ASN A 75 -18.03 3.23 0.60
C ASN A 75 -16.61 2.86 0.14
N TYR A 76 -15.89 2.15 1.01
CA TYR A 76 -14.51 1.76 0.78
C TYR A 76 -14.43 0.37 0.18
N THR A 77 -13.71 0.21 -0.92
CA THR A 77 -13.47 -1.06 -1.60
C THR A 77 -12.00 -1.19 -1.96
N THR A 78 -11.50 -2.41 -2.10
CA THR A 78 -10.09 -2.69 -2.34
C THR A 78 -9.83 -3.36 -3.68
N PHE A 79 -8.61 -3.20 -4.20
CA PHE A 79 -8.10 -3.90 -5.39
C PHE A 79 -6.73 -4.53 -5.09
N GLU A 80 -6.41 -5.59 -5.80
CA GLU A 80 -5.18 -6.36 -5.63
C GLU A 80 -4.03 -5.91 -6.54
N SER A 81 -4.35 -5.17 -7.63
CA SER A 81 -3.36 -4.69 -8.59
C SER A 81 -3.85 -3.45 -9.35
N ASN A 82 -2.91 -2.62 -9.82
CA ASN A 82 -3.21 -1.49 -10.70
C ASN A 82 -3.98 -1.93 -11.95
N GLU A 83 -3.67 -3.10 -12.50
CA GLU A 83 -4.31 -3.65 -13.70
C GLU A 83 -5.77 -4.02 -13.44
N THR A 84 -6.08 -4.59 -12.27
CA THR A 84 -7.45 -4.89 -11.85
C THR A 84 -8.25 -3.61 -11.67
N MET A 85 -7.69 -2.63 -10.98
CA MET A 85 -8.29 -1.31 -10.78
C MET A 85 -8.56 -0.61 -12.12
N TYR A 86 -7.56 -0.56 -13.01
CA TYR A 86 -7.68 0.01 -14.35
C TYR A 86 -8.78 -0.66 -15.17
N SER A 87 -8.82 -2.00 -15.18
CA SER A 87 -9.83 -2.76 -15.91
C SER A 87 -11.23 -2.46 -15.41
N GLN A 88 -11.41 -2.34 -14.11
CA GLN A 88 -12.69 -2.00 -13.48
C GLN A 88 -13.15 -0.59 -13.87
N LEU A 89 -12.25 0.40 -13.86
CA LEU A 89 -12.55 1.77 -14.30
C LEU A 89 -12.92 1.81 -15.80
N LYS A 90 -12.17 1.10 -16.63
CA LYS A 90 -12.36 1.11 -18.09
C LYS A 90 -13.64 0.42 -18.54
N ASN A 91 -14.02 -0.67 -17.87
CA ASN A 91 -15.25 -1.39 -18.14
C ASN A 91 -16.50 -0.62 -17.71
N GLY A 92 -16.37 0.34 -16.79
CA GLY A 92 -17.48 1.09 -16.22
C GLY A 92 -18.40 0.21 -15.36
N GLY A 93 -19.56 0.76 -14.99
CA GLY A 93 -20.56 0.04 -14.17
C GLY A 93 -20.51 0.42 -12.70
N VAL A 94 -19.34 0.76 -12.16
CA VAL A 94 -19.17 1.36 -10.84
C VAL A 94 -18.52 2.74 -11.02
N SER A 95 -19.00 3.74 -10.29
CA SER A 95 -18.35 5.06 -10.22
C SER A 95 -17.55 5.15 -8.95
N TYR A 96 -16.28 5.50 -9.07
CA TYR A 96 -15.43 5.84 -7.95
C TYR A 96 -15.20 7.34 -7.92
N ASP A 97 -15.07 7.89 -6.71
CA ASP A 97 -14.77 9.30 -6.48
C ASP A 97 -13.28 9.51 -6.15
N ILE A 98 -12.67 8.51 -5.53
CA ILE A 98 -11.24 8.45 -5.19
C ILE A 98 -10.68 7.11 -5.64
N ILE A 99 -9.47 7.15 -6.20
CA ILE A 99 -8.61 5.98 -6.45
C ILE A 99 -7.19 6.31 -5.99
N ILE A 100 -6.42 5.30 -5.57
CA ILE A 100 -5.02 5.48 -5.13
C ILE A 100 -4.10 4.53 -5.90
N PRO A 101 -3.79 4.84 -7.18
CA PRO A 101 -2.89 4.06 -8.02
C PRO A 101 -1.41 4.44 -7.83
N SER A 102 -0.53 3.55 -8.32
CA SER A 102 0.90 3.83 -8.42
C SER A 102 1.24 4.70 -9.64
N ASP A 103 2.39 5.31 -9.61
CA ASP A 103 2.95 6.29 -10.55
C ASP A 103 2.78 5.94 -12.05
N TYR A 104 3.19 4.74 -12.48
CA TYR A 104 3.07 4.31 -13.88
C TYR A 104 1.61 4.19 -14.34
N MET A 105 0.74 3.77 -13.44
CA MET A 105 -0.68 3.66 -13.73
C MET A 105 -1.34 5.05 -13.78
N ILE A 106 -0.89 5.97 -12.93
CA ILE A 106 -1.30 7.39 -13.01
C ILE A 106 -0.93 7.98 -14.38
N ALA A 107 0.32 7.76 -14.82
CA ALA A 107 0.77 8.20 -16.14
C ALA A 107 -0.15 7.66 -17.27
N ARG A 108 -0.51 6.38 -17.20
CA ARG A 108 -1.43 5.74 -18.12
C ARG A 108 -2.85 6.32 -18.08
N LEU A 109 -3.44 6.40 -16.90
CA LEU A 109 -4.79 6.96 -16.70
C LEU A 109 -4.88 8.40 -17.19
N LYS A 110 -3.83 9.20 -16.96
CA LYS A 110 -3.73 10.57 -17.44
C LYS A 110 -3.62 10.63 -18.97
N SER A 111 -2.80 9.77 -19.59
CA SER A 111 -2.64 9.70 -21.05
C SER A 111 -3.94 9.29 -21.77
N GLU A 112 -4.78 8.48 -21.12
CA GLU A 112 -6.08 8.02 -21.61
C GLU A 112 -7.26 8.97 -21.21
N ASP A 113 -6.95 10.15 -20.64
CA ASP A 113 -7.96 11.14 -20.15
C ASP A 113 -8.97 10.54 -19.17
N MET A 114 -8.51 9.65 -18.29
CA MET A 114 -9.35 8.97 -17.29
C MET A 114 -9.35 9.66 -15.90
N LEU A 115 -8.56 10.73 -15.73
CA LEU A 115 -8.47 11.48 -14.48
C LEU A 115 -9.09 12.87 -14.59
N THR A 116 -9.61 13.37 -13.48
CA THR A 116 -10.10 14.72 -13.27
C THR A 116 -9.04 15.53 -12.52
N LYS A 117 -8.84 16.79 -12.91
CA LYS A 117 -7.90 17.68 -12.19
C LYS A 117 -8.36 17.93 -10.76
N ILE A 118 -7.40 17.95 -9.85
CA ILE A 118 -7.59 18.29 -8.45
C ILE A 118 -7.25 19.77 -8.25
N ASP A 119 -8.21 20.54 -7.74
CA ASP A 119 -7.96 21.93 -7.35
C ASP A 119 -7.24 21.96 -6.00
N THR A 120 -5.91 21.88 -6.02
CA THR A 120 -5.08 21.90 -4.81
C THR A 120 -5.21 23.20 -4.01
N SER A 121 -5.69 24.29 -4.60
CA SER A 121 -5.93 25.54 -3.87
C SER A 121 -7.07 25.44 -2.83
N LYS A 122 -7.94 24.42 -2.99
CA LYS A 122 -9.00 24.08 -2.03
C LYS A 122 -8.55 23.15 -0.91
N LEU A 123 -7.32 22.63 -0.98
CA LEU A 123 -6.75 21.70 -0.01
C LEU A 123 -5.81 22.44 0.94
N SER A 124 -6.34 22.92 2.09
CA SER A 124 -5.56 23.70 3.08
C SER A 124 -4.32 22.94 3.58
N ASN A 125 -4.39 21.61 3.61
CA ASN A 125 -3.35 20.72 4.12
C ASN A 125 -2.36 20.23 3.05
N TYR A 126 -2.57 20.58 1.78
CA TYR A 126 -1.63 20.28 0.69
C TYR A 126 -0.21 20.83 0.93
N LYS A 127 -0.09 21.85 1.76
CA LYS A 127 1.18 22.45 2.23
C LYS A 127 2.10 21.45 2.92
N TYR A 128 1.56 20.35 3.44
CA TYR A 128 2.32 19.30 4.11
C TYR A 128 2.95 18.26 3.19
N ILE A 129 2.56 18.23 1.91
CA ILE A 129 3.23 17.36 0.94
C ILE A 129 4.62 17.93 0.65
N ASP A 130 5.65 17.10 0.84
CA ASP A 130 7.04 17.45 0.58
C ASP A 130 7.26 17.76 -0.91
N GLU A 131 8.02 18.83 -1.18
CA GLU A 131 8.30 19.32 -2.54
C GLU A 131 9.00 18.27 -3.42
N GLN A 132 9.81 17.37 -2.83
CA GLN A 132 10.50 16.32 -3.58
C GLN A 132 9.55 15.32 -4.26
N TYR A 133 8.30 15.21 -3.79
CA TYR A 133 7.29 14.30 -4.34
C TYR A 133 6.28 15.02 -5.26
N LYS A 134 6.51 16.30 -5.56
CA LYS A 134 5.68 17.10 -6.47
C LYS A 134 6.31 17.24 -7.86
N GLY A 135 5.49 17.40 -8.88
CA GLY A 135 5.94 17.65 -10.25
C GLY A 135 6.76 16.50 -10.86
N LEU A 136 6.52 15.26 -10.45
CA LEU A 136 7.20 14.10 -10.96
C LEU A 136 6.69 13.71 -12.36
N PHE A 137 7.43 12.82 -13.04
CA PHE A 137 7.21 12.44 -14.44
C PHE A 137 5.77 12.01 -14.77
N PHE A 138 5.05 11.46 -13.82
CA PHE A 138 3.66 11.03 -14.02
C PHE A 138 2.65 12.18 -13.89
N ASP A 139 3.01 13.27 -13.20
CA ASP A 139 2.18 14.48 -13.07
C ASP A 139 3.03 15.75 -12.94
N GLU A 140 3.77 16.11 -14.00
CA GLU A 140 4.68 17.27 -14.04
C GLU A 140 3.99 18.61 -13.68
N THR A 141 2.70 18.72 -13.94
CA THR A 141 1.91 19.93 -13.65
C THR A 141 1.30 19.94 -12.26
N GLN A 142 1.37 18.83 -11.53
CA GLN A 142 0.79 18.64 -10.21
C GLN A 142 -0.72 18.96 -10.15
N GLU A 143 -1.45 18.56 -11.19
CA GLU A 143 -2.87 18.86 -11.33
C GLU A 143 -3.76 17.64 -11.09
N TYR A 144 -3.22 16.42 -11.05
CA TYR A 144 -4.02 15.18 -11.03
C TYR A 144 -3.80 14.33 -9.80
N THR A 145 -2.74 14.61 -9.01
CA THR A 145 -2.31 13.72 -7.94
C THR A 145 -2.06 14.46 -6.63
N VAL A 146 -2.30 13.74 -5.53
CA VAL A 146 -1.81 14.09 -4.20
C VAL A 146 -1.00 12.90 -3.69
N PRO A 147 0.33 13.01 -3.51
CA PRO A 147 1.15 11.91 -3.00
C PRO A 147 0.61 11.35 -1.68
N TYR A 148 0.56 10.03 -1.55
CA TYR A 148 -0.03 9.36 -0.40
C TYR A 148 1.00 8.50 0.34
N ASN A 149 1.68 7.58 -0.36
CA ASN A 149 2.74 6.76 0.19
C ASN A 149 3.90 6.62 -0.78
N VAL A 150 5.08 6.34 -0.25
CA VAL A 150 6.31 6.06 -1.01
C VAL A 150 6.82 4.69 -0.56
N GLY A 151 7.19 3.84 -1.50
CA GLY A 151 7.72 2.54 -1.17
C GLY A 151 8.88 2.12 -2.06
N MET A 152 9.64 1.17 -1.58
CA MET A 152 10.71 0.48 -2.31
C MET A 152 10.58 -1.02 -2.08
N VAL A 153 11.03 -1.79 -3.06
CA VAL A 153 11.03 -3.26 -2.96
C VAL A 153 12.40 -3.74 -2.48
N GLY A 154 12.39 -4.70 -1.57
CA GLY A 154 13.61 -5.39 -1.14
C GLY A 154 13.38 -6.88 -0.97
N ILE A 155 14.29 -7.54 -0.28
CA ILE A 155 14.17 -8.95 0.06
C ILE A 155 13.98 -9.09 1.56
N ILE A 156 12.94 -9.84 1.94
CA ILE A 156 12.65 -10.26 3.30
C ILE A 156 13.11 -11.70 3.47
N TYR A 157 13.81 -12.00 4.56
CA TYR A 157 14.17 -13.39 4.90
C TYR A 157 14.01 -13.68 6.39
N ASN A 158 13.78 -14.93 6.72
CA ASN A 158 13.65 -15.40 8.09
C ASN A 158 14.98 -15.93 8.60
N SER A 159 15.63 -15.19 9.50
CA SER A 159 16.95 -15.50 10.04
C SER A 159 16.99 -16.73 10.97
N ALA A 160 15.83 -17.21 11.43
CA ALA A 160 15.74 -18.49 12.15
C ALA A 160 15.78 -19.69 11.22
N LEU A 161 15.45 -19.52 9.94
CA LEU A 161 15.39 -20.60 8.95
C LEU A 161 16.62 -20.66 8.05
N ILE A 162 17.19 -19.52 7.69
CA ILE A 162 18.33 -19.40 6.78
C ILE A 162 19.37 -18.43 7.34
N SER A 163 20.64 -18.68 7.02
CA SER A 163 21.70 -17.71 7.27
C SER A 163 21.51 -16.48 6.39
N GLU A 164 22.10 -15.35 6.79
CA GLU A 164 22.06 -14.11 6.00
C GLU A 164 22.46 -14.40 4.55
N PRO A 165 21.56 -14.14 3.58
CA PRO A 165 21.85 -14.35 2.15
C PRO A 165 22.80 -13.28 1.61
N GLU A 166 23.33 -13.49 0.41
CA GLU A 166 23.98 -12.40 -0.32
C GLU A 166 22.97 -11.28 -0.60
N HIS A 167 23.39 -10.02 -0.49
CA HIS A 167 22.51 -8.84 -0.72
C HIS A 167 22.31 -8.58 -2.21
N SER A 168 21.82 -9.58 -2.90
CA SER A 168 21.58 -9.61 -4.34
C SER A 168 20.21 -10.23 -4.64
N TRP A 169 19.59 -9.82 -5.73
CA TRP A 169 18.39 -10.50 -6.24
C TRP A 169 18.65 -11.98 -6.50
N ASN A 170 19.93 -12.39 -6.75
CA ASN A 170 20.29 -13.79 -6.97
C ASN A 170 19.95 -14.70 -5.79
N ALA A 171 19.82 -14.16 -4.58
CA ALA A 171 19.41 -14.94 -3.41
C ALA A 171 18.07 -15.68 -3.63
N LEU A 172 17.15 -15.13 -4.43
CA LEU A 172 15.86 -15.78 -4.76
C LEU A 172 16.01 -17.05 -5.62
N TRP A 173 17.19 -17.30 -6.22
CA TRP A 173 17.50 -18.47 -7.04
C TRP A 173 18.41 -19.47 -6.35
N SER A 174 18.70 -19.27 -5.06
CA SER A 174 19.58 -20.19 -4.32
C SER A 174 18.91 -21.55 -4.11
N GLU A 175 19.62 -22.63 -4.48
CA GLU A 175 19.22 -24.00 -4.22
C GLU A 175 19.08 -24.32 -2.72
N ASP A 176 19.76 -23.56 -1.86
CA ASP A 176 19.68 -23.70 -0.41
C ASP A 176 18.27 -23.38 0.14
N TYR A 177 17.47 -22.65 -0.64
CA TYR A 177 16.12 -22.24 -0.28
C TYR A 177 15.03 -22.95 -1.10
N ARG A 178 15.32 -24.13 -1.62
CA ARG A 178 14.41 -24.93 -2.45
C ARG A 178 13.05 -25.13 -1.78
N ASN A 179 11.97 -24.75 -2.49
CA ASN A 179 10.58 -24.75 -2.01
C ASN A 179 10.33 -23.82 -0.79
N MET A 180 11.21 -22.86 -0.54
CA MET A 180 11.06 -21.87 0.53
C MET A 180 11.23 -20.43 0.02
N SER A 181 11.50 -20.24 -1.27
CA SER A 181 11.56 -18.93 -1.93
C SER A 181 10.21 -18.53 -2.50
N LEU A 182 9.87 -17.27 -2.36
CA LEU A 182 8.65 -16.67 -2.91
C LEU A 182 9.00 -15.70 -4.05
N ASN A 183 8.01 -15.33 -4.87
CA ASN A 183 8.11 -14.19 -5.79
C ASN A 183 6.73 -13.56 -5.98
N PHE A 184 6.67 -12.33 -6.48
CA PHE A 184 5.45 -11.57 -6.72
C PHE A 184 4.48 -12.26 -7.68
N ASN A 185 3.19 -12.17 -7.39
CA ASN A 185 2.10 -12.61 -8.26
C ASN A 185 1.57 -11.48 -9.17
N ASN A 186 2.37 -10.48 -9.45
CA ASN A 186 2.08 -9.50 -10.48
C ASN A 186 3.25 -9.45 -11.48
N PRO A 187 2.99 -9.16 -12.78
CA PRO A 187 4.03 -9.25 -13.79
C PRO A 187 5.13 -8.21 -13.65
N ARG A 188 4.81 -6.96 -13.28
CA ARG A 188 5.82 -5.89 -13.22
C ARG A 188 6.86 -6.18 -12.14
N ASP A 189 6.43 -6.45 -10.92
CA ASP A 189 7.34 -6.73 -9.80
C ASP A 189 8.01 -8.10 -9.95
N GLY A 190 7.27 -9.11 -10.45
CA GLY A 190 7.83 -10.42 -10.71
C GLY A 190 8.98 -10.40 -11.72
N PHE A 191 8.83 -9.65 -12.82
CA PHE A 191 9.91 -9.47 -13.80
C PHE A 191 11.04 -8.59 -13.28
N MET A 192 10.75 -7.57 -12.47
CA MET A 192 11.74 -6.64 -11.92
C MET A 192 12.88 -7.38 -11.22
N THR A 193 12.59 -8.42 -10.43
CA THR A 193 13.61 -9.20 -9.73
C THR A 193 14.66 -9.79 -10.69
N ALA A 194 14.20 -10.36 -11.81
CA ALA A 194 15.08 -10.91 -12.82
C ALA A 194 15.72 -9.82 -13.72
N GLN A 195 15.01 -8.75 -14.02
CA GLN A 195 15.56 -7.64 -14.82
C GLN A 195 16.72 -6.99 -14.10
N LYS A 196 16.54 -6.64 -12.82
CA LYS A 196 17.60 -6.04 -12.00
C LYS A 196 18.81 -6.96 -11.89
N LEU A 197 18.61 -8.24 -11.58
CA LEU A 197 19.67 -9.22 -11.54
C LEU A 197 20.47 -9.32 -12.86
N LEU A 198 19.79 -9.15 -14.00
CA LEU A 198 20.43 -9.18 -15.32
C LEU A 198 20.99 -7.82 -15.76
N GLY A 199 20.89 -6.80 -14.93
CA GLY A 199 21.36 -5.45 -15.23
C GLY A 199 20.49 -4.71 -16.26
N TYR A 200 19.21 -5.08 -16.37
CA TYR A 200 18.26 -4.43 -17.26
C TYR A 200 17.43 -3.37 -16.52
N SER A 201 17.00 -2.34 -17.26
CA SER A 201 16.01 -1.40 -16.77
C SER A 201 14.65 -2.08 -16.61
N VAL A 202 13.93 -1.74 -15.54
CA VAL A 202 12.54 -2.19 -15.32
C VAL A 202 11.57 -1.59 -16.36
N ASN A 203 12.03 -0.60 -17.13
CA ASN A 203 11.30 0.09 -18.19
C ASN A 203 11.81 -0.28 -19.60
N SER A 204 12.57 -1.35 -19.73
CA SER A 204 13.10 -1.76 -21.02
C SER A 204 12.01 -1.87 -22.09
N THR A 205 12.26 -1.27 -23.24
CA THR A 205 11.43 -1.44 -24.45
C THR A 205 11.98 -2.52 -25.39
N ASN A 206 13.08 -3.17 -25.03
CA ASN A 206 13.70 -4.24 -25.78
C ASN A 206 13.06 -5.59 -25.39
N LEU A 207 12.22 -6.13 -26.26
CA LEU A 207 11.52 -7.39 -26.02
C LEU A 207 12.43 -8.56 -25.66
N LYS A 208 13.67 -8.59 -26.21
CA LYS A 208 14.64 -9.65 -25.88
C LYS A 208 15.12 -9.62 -24.43
N GLU A 209 15.09 -8.47 -23.77
CA GLU A 209 15.42 -8.36 -22.34
C GLU A 209 14.31 -8.96 -21.48
N TRP A 210 13.05 -8.78 -21.88
CA TRP A 210 11.91 -9.44 -21.26
C TRP A 210 11.95 -10.97 -21.47
N ASP A 211 12.30 -11.43 -22.70
CA ASP A 211 12.48 -12.85 -22.98
C ASP A 211 13.52 -13.48 -22.04
N LYS A 212 14.69 -12.81 -21.87
CA LYS A 212 15.76 -13.28 -20.98
C LYS A 212 15.38 -13.24 -19.51
N ALA A 213 14.65 -12.22 -19.08
CA ALA A 213 14.13 -12.15 -17.72
C ALA A 213 13.13 -13.28 -17.46
N CYS A 214 12.26 -13.61 -18.42
CA CYS A 214 11.37 -14.75 -18.35
C CYS A 214 12.13 -16.09 -18.25
N GLU A 215 13.18 -16.26 -19.07
CA GLU A 215 14.06 -17.45 -18.99
C GLU A 215 14.72 -17.56 -17.62
N LYS A 216 15.19 -16.45 -17.04
CA LYS A 216 15.77 -16.43 -15.70
C LYS A 216 14.74 -16.81 -14.64
N LEU A 217 13.52 -16.30 -14.72
CA LEU A 217 12.42 -16.66 -13.81
C LEU A 217 12.08 -18.15 -13.92
N LYS A 218 12.07 -18.72 -15.13
CA LYS A 218 11.86 -20.18 -15.35
C LYS A 218 12.95 -21.02 -14.69
N GLN A 219 14.20 -20.56 -14.68
CA GLN A 219 15.29 -21.26 -13.97
C GLN A 219 15.09 -21.30 -12.45
N GLY A 220 14.35 -20.34 -11.88
CA GLY A 220 14.02 -20.28 -10.46
C GLY A 220 12.85 -21.17 -10.04
N LYS A 221 12.13 -21.79 -10.98
CA LYS A 221 10.93 -22.60 -10.66
C LYS A 221 11.19 -23.76 -9.69
N ASP A 222 12.37 -24.33 -9.74
CA ASP A 222 12.73 -25.46 -8.86
C ASP A 222 12.94 -25.03 -7.39
N VAL A 223 13.26 -23.77 -7.14
CA VAL A 223 13.45 -23.22 -5.79
C VAL A 223 12.23 -22.46 -5.29
N LEU A 224 11.38 -21.99 -6.23
CA LEU A 224 10.18 -21.24 -5.94
C LEU A 224 9.12 -22.12 -5.26
N GLN A 225 8.60 -21.67 -4.11
CA GLN A 225 7.44 -22.27 -3.46
C GLN A 225 6.15 -21.79 -4.14
N SER A 226 5.98 -20.47 -4.26
CA SER A 226 4.79 -19.88 -4.86
C SER A 226 5.02 -18.43 -5.31
N TYR A 227 4.14 -17.98 -6.21
CA TYR A 227 3.92 -16.56 -6.48
C TYR A 227 2.84 -16.07 -5.53
N VAL A 228 3.09 -14.93 -4.87
CA VAL A 228 2.24 -14.38 -3.80
C VAL A 228 2.04 -12.87 -3.97
N MET A 229 0.99 -12.37 -3.38
CA MET A 229 0.82 -10.98 -2.96
C MET A 229 0.69 -11.00 -1.43
N ASP A 230 -0.43 -10.58 -0.86
CA ASP A 230 -0.61 -10.50 0.60
C ASP A 230 -0.48 -11.85 1.34
N GLU A 231 -0.54 -12.99 0.63
CA GLU A 231 -0.26 -14.29 1.23
C GLU A 231 1.18 -14.40 1.78
N ILE A 232 2.08 -13.49 1.39
CA ILE A 232 3.46 -13.46 1.89
C ILE A 232 3.51 -13.25 3.40
N TYR A 233 2.59 -12.46 3.97
CA TYR A 233 2.50 -12.21 5.40
C TYR A 233 2.44 -13.55 6.16
N GLY A 234 1.39 -14.32 5.96
CA GLY A 234 1.23 -15.60 6.65
C GLY A 234 2.39 -16.56 6.41
N LYS A 235 2.99 -16.58 5.21
CA LYS A 235 4.07 -17.49 4.86
C LYS A 235 5.40 -17.16 5.54
N LEU A 236 5.76 -15.89 5.61
CA LEU A 236 7.01 -15.45 6.26
C LEU A 236 6.87 -15.40 7.78
N GLU A 237 5.75 -14.88 8.30
CA GLU A 237 5.48 -14.79 9.73
C GLU A 237 5.45 -16.16 10.41
N THR A 238 4.86 -17.16 9.77
CA THR A 238 4.79 -18.53 10.31
C THR A 238 6.00 -19.41 10.00
N GLY A 239 6.92 -18.93 9.14
CA GLY A 239 8.07 -19.71 8.68
C GLY A 239 7.71 -20.79 7.65
N GLU A 240 6.56 -20.70 6.98
CA GLU A 240 6.21 -21.58 5.85
C GLU A 240 7.14 -21.32 4.64
N ALA A 241 7.58 -20.08 4.46
CA ALA A 241 8.61 -19.68 3.51
C ALA A 241 9.78 -19.01 4.25
N ALA A 242 10.96 -19.03 3.64
CA ALA A 242 12.17 -18.48 4.25
C ALA A 242 12.63 -17.16 3.65
N ILE A 243 12.31 -16.88 2.39
CA ILE A 243 12.80 -15.71 1.67
C ILE A 243 11.81 -15.32 0.57
N GLY A 244 11.65 -14.01 0.36
CA GLY A 244 10.83 -13.47 -0.73
C GLY A 244 11.05 -11.99 -0.93
N PRO A 245 10.81 -11.48 -2.15
CA PRO A 245 10.81 -10.06 -2.42
C PRO A 245 9.48 -9.46 -1.95
N TYR A 246 9.53 -8.33 -1.25
CA TYR A 246 8.31 -7.57 -0.95
C TYR A 246 8.65 -6.11 -0.62
N TYR A 247 7.63 -5.34 -0.29
CA TYR A 247 7.78 -3.92 -0.06
C TYR A 247 8.32 -3.65 1.35
N ALA A 248 9.12 -2.59 1.49
CA ALA A 248 9.80 -2.24 2.73
C ALA A 248 8.83 -1.93 3.89
N GLY A 249 7.67 -1.33 3.58
CA GLY A 249 6.66 -1.03 4.59
C GLY A 249 6.04 -2.30 5.17
N ASP A 250 5.63 -3.23 4.31
CA ASP A 250 5.05 -4.52 4.75
C ASP A 250 6.03 -5.34 5.59
N TYR A 251 7.34 -5.24 5.29
CA TYR A 251 8.35 -5.87 6.14
C TYR A 251 8.26 -5.37 7.58
N LEU A 252 8.09 -4.07 7.81
CA LEU A 252 8.02 -3.52 9.16
C LEU A 252 6.80 -4.05 9.91
N VAL A 253 5.65 -4.14 9.25
CA VAL A 253 4.44 -4.73 9.81
C VAL A 253 4.63 -6.22 10.13
N MET A 254 5.22 -6.99 9.21
CA MET A 254 5.53 -8.40 9.46
C MET A 254 6.57 -8.60 10.56
N TYR A 255 7.55 -7.68 10.69
CA TYR A 255 8.58 -7.72 11.74
C TYR A 255 7.97 -7.60 13.14
N ASP A 256 6.92 -6.82 13.31
CA ASP A 256 6.20 -6.68 14.60
C ASP A 256 5.54 -8.01 15.02
N VAL A 257 5.20 -8.88 14.07
CA VAL A 257 4.63 -10.22 14.32
C VAL A 257 5.73 -11.27 14.50
N ASN A 258 6.80 -11.20 13.71
CA ASN A 258 7.91 -12.14 13.76
C ASN A 258 9.26 -11.40 13.69
N ASP A 259 9.91 -11.25 14.85
CA ASP A 259 11.17 -10.53 15.00
C ASP A 259 12.41 -11.30 14.50
N ASP A 260 12.23 -12.52 13.94
CA ASP A 260 13.27 -13.22 13.19
C ASP A 260 13.37 -12.77 11.73
N LEU A 261 12.41 -12.01 11.24
CA LEU A 261 12.46 -11.47 9.88
C LEU A 261 13.54 -10.40 9.73
N ARG A 262 14.18 -10.37 8.59
CA ARG A 262 15.21 -9.39 8.22
C ARG A 262 14.94 -8.88 6.81
N PHE A 263 15.47 -7.69 6.51
CA PHE A 263 15.27 -7.03 5.24
C PHE A 263 16.58 -6.45 4.72
N PHE A 264 16.75 -6.49 3.40
CA PHE A 264 17.82 -5.75 2.73
C PHE A 264 17.40 -5.28 1.32
N TYR A 265 18.04 -4.23 0.86
CA TYR A 265 17.95 -3.80 -0.53
C TYR A 265 19.06 -4.48 -1.34
N PRO A 266 18.74 -5.14 -2.49
CA PRO A 266 19.74 -5.76 -3.36
C PRO A 266 20.69 -4.76 -4.01
N GLU A 267 21.95 -5.12 -4.15
CA GLU A 267 23.02 -4.28 -4.70
C GLU A 267 22.78 -3.87 -6.17
N GLU A 268 22.06 -4.66 -6.94
CA GLU A 268 21.71 -4.34 -8.34
C GLU A 268 20.68 -3.22 -8.44
N GLY A 269 20.15 -2.77 -7.31
CA GLY A 269 19.13 -1.75 -7.23
C GLY A 269 17.71 -2.32 -7.31
N THR A 270 16.73 -1.43 -7.17
CA THR A 270 15.33 -1.82 -7.00
C THR A 270 14.36 -0.83 -7.65
N ASN A 271 13.06 -1.14 -7.54
CA ASN A 271 11.97 -0.23 -7.84
C ASN A 271 11.69 0.69 -6.65
N ILE A 272 11.46 1.97 -6.93
CA ILE A 272 10.81 2.93 -6.05
C ILE A 272 9.49 3.33 -6.69
N PHE A 273 8.43 3.51 -5.90
CA PHE A 273 7.12 3.92 -6.38
C PHE A 273 6.49 4.96 -5.47
N ILE A 274 5.56 5.72 -6.04
CA ILE A 274 4.73 6.68 -5.31
C ILE A 274 3.28 6.39 -5.66
N ASP A 275 2.53 5.99 -4.63
CA ASP A 275 1.09 5.90 -4.74
C ASP A 275 0.48 7.26 -4.43
N SER A 276 -0.46 7.68 -5.23
CA SER A 276 -1.07 9.00 -5.08
C SER A 276 -2.59 8.95 -5.18
N ILE A 277 -3.22 9.81 -4.40
CA ILE A 277 -4.66 10.00 -4.45
C ILE A 277 -5.01 10.71 -5.76
N CYS A 278 -5.93 10.11 -6.51
CA CYS A 278 -6.45 10.63 -7.77
C CYS A 278 -7.97 10.67 -7.77
N VAL A 279 -8.52 11.58 -8.56
CA VAL A 279 -9.95 11.68 -8.83
C VAL A 279 -10.24 11.18 -10.24
N PRO A 280 -10.93 10.04 -10.43
CA PRO A 280 -11.22 9.54 -11.78
C PRO A 280 -12.30 10.36 -12.48
N LYS A 281 -12.36 10.29 -13.82
CA LYS A 281 -13.39 10.99 -14.64
C LYS A 281 -14.84 10.58 -14.29
N CYS A 282 -15.04 9.41 -13.75
CA CYS A 282 -16.36 8.92 -13.34
C CYS A 282 -16.84 9.48 -12.00
N VAL A 283 -16.10 10.40 -11.37
CA VAL A 283 -16.44 11.03 -10.09
C VAL A 283 -17.87 11.61 -10.11
N LYS A 284 -18.62 11.33 -9.06
CA LYS A 284 -19.97 11.85 -8.87
C LYS A 284 -20.04 12.97 -7.84
N ASN A 285 -19.17 12.91 -6.83
CA ASN A 285 -19.17 13.85 -5.73
C ASN A 285 -17.78 14.49 -5.55
N TYR A 286 -17.43 15.37 -6.50
CA TYR A 286 -16.09 15.98 -6.53
C TYR A 286 -15.77 16.81 -5.28
N GLU A 287 -16.74 17.57 -4.74
CA GLU A 287 -16.50 18.37 -3.53
C GLU A 287 -16.31 17.47 -2.29
N ALA A 288 -17.01 16.32 -2.20
CA ALA A 288 -16.76 15.35 -1.15
C ALA A 288 -15.38 14.67 -1.31
N ALA A 289 -14.95 14.43 -2.57
CA ALA A 289 -13.62 13.92 -2.85
C ALA A 289 -12.53 14.89 -2.38
N LEU A 290 -12.68 16.19 -2.66
CA LEU A 290 -11.75 17.23 -2.16
C LEU A 290 -11.72 17.30 -0.63
N ALA A 291 -12.89 17.24 0.01
CA ALA A 291 -12.98 17.25 1.48
C ALA A 291 -12.28 16.02 2.09
N TYR A 292 -12.45 14.85 1.48
CA TYR A 292 -11.79 13.61 1.93
C TYR A 292 -10.27 13.65 1.70
N ILE A 293 -9.80 14.14 0.54
CA ILE A 293 -8.38 14.33 0.27
C ILE A 293 -7.76 15.27 1.32
N ASN A 294 -8.39 16.42 1.58
CA ASN A 294 -7.89 17.36 2.56
C ASN A 294 -7.88 16.77 3.98
N PHE A 295 -8.86 15.90 4.30
CA PHE A 295 -8.93 15.19 5.57
C PHE A 295 -7.80 14.16 5.72
N LEU A 296 -7.48 13.39 4.68
CA LEU A 296 -6.35 12.46 4.69
C LEU A 296 -4.99 13.18 4.89
N LEU A 297 -4.94 14.47 4.59
CA LEU A 297 -3.76 15.32 4.80
C LEU A 297 -3.77 16.07 6.15
N GLU A 298 -4.74 15.84 7.05
CA GLU A 298 -4.63 16.35 8.42
C GLU A 298 -3.47 15.68 9.14
N PRO A 299 -2.64 16.43 9.89
CA PRO A 299 -1.47 15.84 10.55
C PRO A 299 -1.78 14.60 11.39
N ASP A 300 -2.84 14.63 12.22
CA ASP A 300 -3.23 13.49 13.07
C ASP A 300 -3.71 12.30 12.23
N ILE A 301 -4.41 12.54 11.12
CA ILE A 301 -4.91 11.52 10.22
C ILE A 301 -3.78 10.91 9.39
N ALA A 302 -2.91 11.76 8.85
CA ALA A 302 -1.75 11.32 8.08
C ALA A 302 -0.78 10.48 8.97
N LEU A 303 -0.61 10.87 10.24
CA LEU A 303 0.17 10.12 11.21
C LEU A 303 -0.47 8.75 11.47
N ALA A 304 -1.76 8.69 11.78
CA ALA A 304 -2.48 7.44 12.02
C ALA A 304 -2.38 6.47 10.82
N ASN A 305 -2.53 7.00 9.60
CA ASN A 305 -2.36 6.20 8.39
C ASN A 305 -0.91 5.72 8.21
N ALA A 306 0.09 6.59 8.41
CA ALA A 306 1.49 6.23 8.23
C ALA A 306 1.95 5.16 9.24
N GLU A 307 1.48 5.23 10.49
CA GLU A 307 1.77 4.24 11.53
C GLU A 307 1.10 2.89 11.26
N TYR A 308 -0.13 2.90 10.73
CA TYR A 308 -0.87 1.68 10.39
C TYR A 308 -0.32 1.01 9.14
N ILE A 309 -0.06 1.79 8.07
CA ILE A 309 0.35 1.28 6.75
C ILE A 309 1.83 0.85 6.76
N GLY A 310 2.68 1.52 7.56
CA GLY A 310 4.11 1.20 7.66
C GLY A 310 4.98 1.70 6.51
N TYR A 311 4.44 2.46 5.55
CA TYR A 311 5.18 2.98 4.39
C TYR A 311 5.79 4.36 4.66
N ALA A 312 6.79 4.73 3.86
CA ALA A 312 7.34 6.08 3.93
C ALA A 312 6.29 7.11 3.53
N SER A 313 6.08 8.09 4.41
CA SER A 313 5.10 9.15 4.21
C SER A 313 5.70 10.31 3.42
N PRO A 314 5.00 10.85 2.40
CA PRO A 314 5.36 12.10 1.76
C PRO A 314 4.95 13.34 2.57
N HIS A 315 4.38 13.18 3.77
CA HIS A 315 3.78 14.22 4.57
C HIS A 315 4.79 14.78 5.59
N THR A 316 5.18 16.05 5.44
CA THR A 316 6.24 16.67 6.24
C THR A 316 5.93 16.75 7.74
N ALA A 317 4.66 16.88 8.16
CA ALA A 317 4.31 16.87 9.58
C ALA A 317 4.47 15.47 10.20
N VAL A 318 4.33 14.39 9.42
CA VAL A 318 4.57 13.02 9.87
C VAL A 318 6.06 12.75 10.00
N VAL A 319 6.83 12.96 8.93
CA VAL A 319 8.27 12.59 8.92
C VAL A 319 9.11 13.43 9.87
N ASN A 320 8.65 14.61 10.26
CA ASN A 320 9.31 15.47 11.25
C ASN A 320 8.76 15.29 12.67
N ASN A 321 7.79 14.40 12.90
CA ASN A 321 7.25 14.14 14.22
C ASN A 321 8.13 13.13 14.97
N PRO A 322 8.79 13.51 16.08
CA PRO A 322 9.64 12.57 16.83
C PRO A 322 8.84 11.45 17.54
N ASP A 323 7.52 11.60 17.69
CA ASP A 323 6.64 10.57 18.27
C ASP A 323 6.14 9.57 17.21
N TYR A 324 6.43 9.78 15.91
CA TYR A 324 6.12 8.84 14.83
C TYR A 324 6.89 7.53 15.05
N CYS A 325 6.20 6.39 15.07
CA CYS A 325 6.82 5.10 15.40
C CYS A 325 7.96 4.71 14.44
N TYR A 326 7.94 5.19 13.19
CA TYR A 326 8.99 4.98 12.19
C TYR A 326 9.87 6.23 11.99
N TYR A 327 9.92 7.15 12.97
CA TYR A 327 10.77 8.34 12.89
C TYR A 327 12.23 7.95 12.65
N GLN A 328 12.82 8.49 11.55
CA GLN A 328 14.19 8.18 11.12
C GLN A 328 14.49 6.67 10.91
N ASN A 329 13.49 5.86 10.61
CA ASN A 329 13.69 4.46 10.26
C ASN A 329 14.52 4.36 8.97
N GLU A 330 15.70 3.70 9.03
CA GLU A 330 16.67 3.67 7.91
C GLU A 330 16.22 2.77 6.75
N ILE A 331 15.20 1.93 6.94
CA ILE A 331 14.60 1.12 5.87
C ILE A 331 13.63 1.98 5.05
N LEU A 332 12.76 2.75 5.70
CA LEU A 332 11.82 3.64 5.01
C LEU A 332 12.50 4.91 4.49
N TYR A 333 13.46 5.42 5.24
CA TYR A 333 14.15 6.69 4.99
C TYR A 333 15.66 6.48 5.00
N PRO A 334 16.20 5.67 4.04
CA PRO A 334 17.63 5.42 3.99
C PRO A 334 18.42 6.72 3.78
N LYS A 335 19.58 6.81 4.42
CA LYS A 335 20.51 7.93 4.20
C LYS A 335 20.96 7.94 2.75
N GLN A 336 21.35 9.10 2.24
CA GLN A 336 21.78 9.27 0.86
C GLN A 336 22.92 8.31 0.46
N GLU A 337 23.80 7.98 1.37
CA GLU A 337 24.96 7.08 1.18
C GLU A 337 24.55 5.59 1.14
N ASP A 338 23.41 5.24 1.78
CA ASP A 338 22.87 3.89 1.87
C ASP A 338 21.69 3.67 0.91
N MET A 339 21.29 4.71 0.18
CA MET A 339 20.16 4.65 -0.75
C MET A 339 20.47 3.69 -1.90
N PRO A 340 19.67 2.64 -2.12
CA PRO A 340 19.90 1.75 -3.26
C PRO A 340 19.72 2.50 -4.58
N SER A 341 20.30 1.99 -5.65
CA SER A 341 19.97 2.46 -7.00
C SER A 341 18.49 2.17 -7.28
N THR A 342 17.72 3.19 -7.61
CA THR A 342 16.28 3.06 -7.80
C THR A 342 15.83 3.45 -9.20
N GLU A 343 14.76 2.80 -9.67
CA GLU A 343 14.02 3.20 -10.87
C GLU A 343 12.52 3.25 -10.56
N TYR A 344 11.84 4.30 -11.02
CA TYR A 344 10.38 4.31 -11.10
C TYR A 344 9.90 3.43 -12.25
N TYR A 345 8.72 2.84 -12.12
CA TYR A 345 8.04 2.29 -13.29
C TYR A 345 7.48 3.42 -14.15
N HIS A 346 7.66 3.30 -15.45
CA HIS A 346 7.02 4.16 -16.43
C HIS A 346 5.89 3.42 -17.16
N ASP A 347 4.96 4.18 -17.72
CA ASP A 347 4.04 3.63 -18.70
C ASP A 347 4.85 3.31 -19.97
N ILE A 348 4.95 2.01 -20.28
CA ILE A 348 5.71 1.50 -21.42
C ILE A 348 4.78 1.20 -22.61
N PRO A 349 5.28 1.19 -23.86
CA PRO A 349 4.46 0.95 -25.03
C PRO A 349 3.58 -0.30 -24.93
N GLU A 350 2.36 -0.21 -25.44
CA GLU A 350 1.38 -1.31 -25.40
C GLU A 350 1.93 -2.62 -25.96
N SER A 351 2.72 -2.55 -27.04
CA SER A 351 3.35 -3.74 -27.61
C SER A 351 4.31 -4.45 -26.66
N VAL A 352 4.99 -3.70 -25.78
CA VAL A 352 5.86 -4.25 -24.73
C VAL A 352 5.01 -4.83 -23.60
N ARG A 353 3.95 -4.12 -23.19
CA ARG A 353 3.01 -4.62 -22.17
C ARG A 353 2.40 -5.95 -22.59
N MET A 354 1.83 -6.03 -23.78
CA MET A 354 1.27 -7.27 -24.32
C MET A 354 2.30 -8.40 -24.38
N HIS A 355 3.57 -8.07 -24.69
CA HIS A 355 4.63 -9.07 -24.74
C HIS A 355 4.92 -9.66 -23.37
N TYR A 356 5.19 -8.82 -22.36
CA TYR A 356 5.52 -9.34 -21.03
C TYR A 356 4.31 -9.99 -20.34
N GLU A 357 3.09 -9.53 -20.60
CA GLU A 357 1.87 -10.18 -20.10
C GLU A 357 1.72 -11.60 -20.65
N ASN A 358 2.00 -11.80 -21.95
CA ASN A 358 2.02 -13.14 -22.54
C ASN A 358 3.14 -14.01 -21.95
N LEU A 359 4.35 -13.46 -21.79
CA LEU A 359 5.45 -14.16 -21.14
C LEU A 359 5.11 -14.54 -19.68
N TRP A 360 4.38 -13.70 -18.99
CA TRP A 360 3.91 -13.96 -17.62
C TRP A 360 2.94 -15.13 -17.57
N LEU A 361 1.98 -15.16 -18.49
CA LEU A 361 1.05 -16.30 -18.62
C LEU A 361 1.82 -17.59 -18.93
N ASP A 362 2.76 -17.56 -19.88
CA ASP A 362 3.59 -18.70 -20.21
C ASP A 362 4.45 -19.17 -19.01
N LEU A 363 5.00 -18.21 -18.24
CA LEU A 363 5.77 -18.51 -17.04
C LEU A 363 4.91 -19.20 -15.96
N LYS A 364 3.65 -18.76 -15.79
CA LYS A 364 2.73 -19.37 -14.81
C LYS A 364 2.32 -20.78 -15.21
N LEU A 365 2.30 -21.11 -16.49
CA LEU A 365 1.96 -22.43 -17.02
C LEU A 365 3.18 -23.40 -17.10
N TYR A 366 4.41 -22.85 -17.04
CA TYR A 366 5.66 -23.61 -17.03
C TYR A 366 5.86 -24.34 -15.72
#